data_084759706b75c2380eb04fb6eab181f0
#
_entry.id   084759706b75c2380eb04fb6eab181f0
#
_cell.length_a   1.000
_cell.length_b   1.000
_cell.length_c   1.000
_cell.angle_alpha   90.00
_cell.angle_beta   90.00
_cell.angle_gamma   90.00
#
_symmetry.space_group_name_H-M   'P 1'
#
loop_
_entity.id
_entity.type
_entity.pdbx_description
1 polymer ?
#
loop_
_entity_poly.entity_id
_entity_poly.type
_entity_poly.pdbx_seq_one_letter_code
_entity_poly.pdbx_strand_id
1 'polypeptide(L)'
;VLVVAHLFGAHVDLSAIQKIAQDRELLLVEDCAQAFEGTPKEEVNGSDVVMYSFGPIKTATALGGAILDINDDELLHKMKQIEQSYPTQSRWFFMRRVMKYAMLKSISYKLPFSTLVSVLKVLGKDYDKWIKGAVRGFKGKKLFRQLRQRPSRPLLSLLNHRIQKFDQHHMEPQRDKGDWLCSQINSDNYIPGTDSLSHNYWTFPVVVPDPETAIKKLRKHGFDAGQRGSMVVVPTPEDRPELNPTHAEQLINKIVFI
;
A
#
# COMPACT_ATOMS: atom_id res chain seq x y z
N VAL A 1 -2.01 -21.40 -5.29
CA VAL A 1 -1.51 -20.02 -5.50
C VAL A 1 -0.83 -19.56 -4.23
N LEU A 2 0.36 -19.01 -4.35
CA LEU A 2 1.10 -18.35 -3.27
C LEU A 2 1.17 -16.85 -3.57
N VAL A 3 0.80 -16.00 -2.60
CA VAL A 3 0.86 -14.55 -2.75
C VAL A 3 1.83 -13.98 -1.74
N VAL A 4 2.81 -13.21 -2.20
CA VAL A 4 3.79 -12.54 -1.33
C VAL A 4 3.68 -11.04 -1.52
N ALA A 5 3.50 -10.30 -0.44
CA ALA A 5 3.40 -8.85 -0.48
C ALA A 5 4.68 -8.19 0.04
N HIS A 6 5.20 -7.24 -0.74
CA HIS A 6 6.27 -6.34 -0.35
C HIS A 6 5.69 -5.21 0.51
N LEU A 7 5.67 -5.42 1.83
CA LEU A 7 5.06 -4.47 2.75
C LEU A 7 5.98 -3.27 3.03
N PHE A 8 5.36 -2.10 3.26
CA PHE A 8 6.01 -0.85 3.67
C PHE A 8 6.95 -0.23 2.63
N GLY A 9 7.12 -0.88 1.48
CA GLY A 9 8.10 -0.52 0.46
C GLY A 9 9.39 -1.31 0.53
N ALA A 10 9.44 -2.36 1.35
CA ALA A 10 10.56 -3.28 1.46
C ALA A 10 10.46 -4.38 0.40
N HIS A 11 11.47 -4.56 -0.42
CA HIS A 11 11.59 -5.67 -1.36
C HIS A 11 12.24 -6.88 -0.69
N VAL A 12 11.43 -7.89 -0.44
CA VAL A 12 11.86 -9.14 0.21
C VAL A 12 12.54 -10.05 -0.81
N ASP A 13 13.60 -10.77 -0.41
CA ASP A 13 14.18 -11.84 -1.21
C ASP A 13 13.18 -13.00 -1.32
N LEU A 14 12.80 -13.32 -2.55
CA LEU A 14 11.84 -14.38 -2.86
C LEU A 14 12.49 -15.73 -3.22
N SER A 15 13.80 -15.83 -3.26
CA SER A 15 14.52 -17.01 -3.77
C SER A 15 14.06 -18.33 -3.13
N ALA A 16 13.92 -18.34 -1.80
CA ALA A 16 13.45 -19.52 -1.07
C ALA A 16 11.97 -19.83 -1.34
N ILE A 17 11.14 -18.78 -1.48
CA ILE A 17 9.70 -18.89 -1.74
C ILE A 17 9.46 -19.38 -3.17
N GLN A 18 10.22 -18.88 -4.13
CA GLN A 18 10.18 -19.33 -5.53
C GLN A 18 10.48 -20.81 -5.65
N LYS A 19 11.53 -21.29 -4.96
CA LYS A 19 11.83 -22.72 -4.92
C LYS A 19 10.67 -23.54 -4.38
N ILE A 20 10.04 -23.12 -3.29
CA ILE A 20 8.86 -23.80 -2.73
C ILE A 20 7.69 -23.78 -3.72
N ALA A 21 7.46 -22.65 -4.39
CA ALA A 21 6.41 -22.52 -5.39
C ALA A 21 6.63 -23.48 -6.56
N GLN A 22 7.86 -23.56 -7.08
CA GLN A 22 8.26 -24.51 -8.14
C GLN A 22 8.12 -25.96 -7.70
N ASP A 23 8.65 -26.34 -6.53
CA ASP A 23 8.61 -27.70 -5.99
C ASP A 23 7.16 -28.19 -5.73
N ARG A 24 6.23 -27.26 -5.55
CA ARG A 24 4.81 -27.52 -5.24
C ARG A 24 3.86 -27.18 -6.39
N GLU A 25 4.37 -26.83 -7.56
CA GLU A 25 3.59 -26.41 -8.74
C GLU A 25 2.55 -25.32 -8.38
N LEU A 26 2.97 -24.34 -7.56
CA LEU A 26 2.13 -23.24 -7.12
C LEU A 26 2.38 -22.01 -7.99
N LEU A 27 1.31 -21.37 -8.44
CA LEU A 27 1.37 -20.04 -9.05
C LEU A 27 1.85 -19.03 -8.01
N LEU A 28 2.94 -18.32 -8.28
CA LEU A 28 3.49 -17.29 -7.41
C LEU A 28 3.06 -15.89 -7.88
N VAL A 29 2.37 -15.18 -7.00
CA VAL A 29 1.93 -13.80 -7.21
C VAL A 29 2.68 -12.88 -6.27
N GLU A 30 3.39 -11.92 -6.84
CA GLU A 30 4.13 -10.88 -6.13
C GLU A 30 3.32 -9.59 -6.06
N ASP A 31 2.96 -9.17 -4.85
CA ASP A 31 2.22 -7.93 -4.62
C ASP A 31 3.17 -6.76 -4.30
N CYS A 32 3.48 -5.99 -5.34
CA CYS A 32 4.28 -4.77 -5.28
C CYS A 32 3.43 -3.50 -5.09
N ALA A 33 2.22 -3.61 -4.54
CA ALA A 33 1.34 -2.45 -4.36
C ALA A 33 1.92 -1.34 -3.46
N GLN A 34 2.90 -1.63 -2.64
CA GLN A 34 3.61 -0.67 -1.78
C GLN A 34 5.08 -0.46 -2.20
N ALA A 35 5.56 -1.22 -3.17
CA ALA A 35 6.96 -1.28 -3.56
C ALA A 35 7.22 -0.84 -5.02
N PHE A 36 6.33 -0.04 -5.59
CA PHE A 36 6.53 0.50 -6.94
C PHE A 36 7.64 1.55 -6.96
N GLU A 37 8.66 1.31 -7.79
CA GLU A 37 9.85 2.16 -7.95
C GLU A 37 10.10 2.59 -9.40
N GLY A 38 9.12 2.43 -10.26
CA GLY A 38 9.21 2.74 -11.69
C GLY A 38 8.93 1.54 -12.57
N THR A 39 9.39 1.60 -13.82
CA THR A 39 9.24 0.48 -14.76
C THR A 39 9.93 -0.75 -14.20
N PRO A 40 9.31 -1.93 -14.23
CA PRO A 40 9.96 -3.16 -13.81
C PRO A 40 11.32 -3.29 -14.51
N LYS A 41 12.37 -3.59 -13.77
CA LYS A 41 13.63 -4.00 -14.37
C LYS A 41 13.35 -5.33 -15.08
N GLU A 42 14.00 -5.58 -16.21
CA GLU A 42 13.82 -6.79 -17.04
C GLU A 42 14.05 -8.12 -16.30
N GLU A 43 14.51 -8.06 -15.06
CA GLU A 43 14.75 -9.17 -14.15
C GLU A 43 13.64 -9.32 -13.10
N VAL A 44 12.38 -9.42 -13.53
CA VAL A 44 11.32 -9.92 -12.64
C VAL A 44 11.49 -11.44 -12.56
N ASN A 45 12.44 -11.86 -11.73
CA ASN A 45 12.94 -13.21 -11.69
C ASN A 45 12.01 -14.14 -10.92
N GLY A 46 11.33 -15.03 -11.63
CA GLY A 46 10.77 -16.26 -11.07
C GLY A 46 9.37 -16.16 -10.45
N SER A 47 8.69 -15.01 -10.49
CA SER A 47 7.27 -14.91 -10.15
C SER A 47 6.41 -15.00 -11.41
N ASP A 48 5.28 -15.71 -11.34
CA ASP A 48 4.37 -15.86 -12.50
C ASP A 48 3.58 -14.57 -12.78
N VAL A 49 3.26 -13.83 -11.73
CA VAL A 49 2.51 -12.57 -11.80
C VAL A 49 3.09 -11.55 -10.83
N VAL A 50 3.40 -10.36 -11.33
CA VAL A 50 3.75 -9.19 -10.49
C VAL A 50 2.67 -8.13 -10.58
N MET A 51 2.18 -7.66 -9.44
CA MET A 51 1.09 -6.70 -9.36
C MET A 51 1.55 -5.36 -8.82
N TYR A 52 1.26 -4.29 -9.56
CA TYR A 52 1.45 -2.90 -9.15
C TYR A 52 0.13 -2.18 -9.01
N SER A 53 -0.06 -1.40 -7.93
CA SER A 53 -1.29 -0.67 -7.67
C SER A 53 -1.08 0.85 -7.76
N PHE A 54 -2.03 1.54 -8.40
CA PHE A 54 -2.01 3.00 -8.61
C PHE A 54 -3.19 3.72 -7.95
N GLY A 55 -3.62 3.18 -6.82
CA GLY A 55 -4.66 3.78 -5.98
C GLY A 55 -4.27 5.17 -5.43
N PRO A 56 -5.19 5.86 -4.73
CA PRO A 56 -5.01 7.25 -4.31
C PRO A 56 -3.80 7.56 -3.43
N ILE A 57 -3.34 6.57 -2.66
CA ILE A 57 -2.21 6.71 -1.72
C ILE A 57 -0.93 6.04 -2.24
N LYS A 58 -0.90 5.63 -3.51
CA LYS A 58 0.23 4.92 -4.10
C LYS A 58 1.23 5.88 -4.74
N THR A 59 2.47 5.45 -4.87
CA THR A 59 3.62 6.26 -5.32
C THR A 59 3.35 6.99 -6.64
N ALA A 60 2.96 6.29 -7.70
CA ALA A 60 2.63 6.88 -9.00
C ALA A 60 1.11 6.95 -9.21
N THR A 61 0.38 7.53 -8.24
CA THR A 61 -1.09 7.46 -8.22
C THR A 61 -1.75 7.95 -9.51
N ALA A 62 -2.65 7.12 -10.06
CA ALA A 62 -3.64 7.48 -11.06
C ALA A 62 -5.06 7.52 -10.46
N LEU A 63 -5.16 7.56 -9.13
CA LEU A 63 -6.38 7.49 -8.34
C LEU A 63 -7.14 6.17 -8.53
N GLY A 64 -6.49 5.14 -9.05
CA GLY A 64 -7.04 3.80 -9.25
C GLY A 64 -6.27 3.03 -10.32
N GLY A 65 -6.70 1.79 -10.56
CA GLY A 65 -6.05 0.89 -11.49
C GLY A 65 -4.93 0.09 -10.87
N ALA A 66 -4.56 -0.96 -11.59
CA ALA A 66 -3.39 -1.80 -11.31
C ALA A 66 -2.79 -2.22 -12.65
N ILE A 67 -1.52 -2.60 -12.63
CA ILE A 67 -0.84 -3.29 -13.72
C ILE A 67 -0.45 -4.65 -13.19
N LEU A 68 -0.68 -5.66 -14.01
CA LEU A 68 -0.20 -7.01 -13.80
C LEU A 68 0.83 -7.30 -14.89
N ASP A 69 2.02 -7.66 -14.47
CA ASP A 69 3.04 -8.24 -15.34
C ASP A 69 2.93 -9.76 -15.23
N ILE A 70 2.75 -10.45 -16.34
CA ILE A 70 2.40 -11.87 -16.38
C ILE A 70 3.34 -12.55 -17.37
N ASN A 71 4.16 -13.47 -16.87
CA ASN A 71 5.19 -14.13 -17.66
C ASN A 71 4.66 -15.25 -18.57
N ASP A 72 3.50 -15.84 -18.21
CA ASP A 72 2.88 -16.93 -18.97
C ASP A 72 1.81 -16.42 -19.93
N ASP A 73 1.99 -16.67 -21.23
CA ASP A 73 1.07 -16.19 -22.27
C ASP A 73 -0.32 -16.83 -22.18
N GLU A 74 -0.43 -18.07 -21.74
CA GLU A 74 -1.73 -18.75 -21.60
C GLU A 74 -2.51 -18.15 -20.44
N LEU A 75 -1.82 -17.93 -19.31
CA LEU A 75 -2.39 -17.25 -18.15
C LEU A 75 -2.81 -15.83 -18.51
N LEU A 76 -1.96 -15.07 -19.20
CA LEU A 76 -2.27 -13.72 -19.69
C LEU A 76 -3.51 -13.71 -20.56
N HIS A 77 -3.62 -14.67 -21.49
CA HIS A 77 -4.78 -14.78 -22.37
C HIS A 77 -6.07 -15.07 -21.59
N LYS A 78 -6.03 -16.02 -20.66
CA LYS A 78 -7.16 -16.36 -19.77
C LYS A 78 -7.59 -15.14 -18.93
N MET A 79 -6.64 -14.43 -18.33
CA MET A 79 -6.92 -13.24 -17.51
C MET A 79 -7.54 -12.12 -18.36
N LYS A 80 -7.03 -11.87 -19.58
CA LYS A 80 -7.62 -10.90 -20.52
C LYS A 80 -9.05 -11.27 -20.92
N GLN A 81 -9.35 -12.54 -21.17
CA GLN A 81 -10.71 -13.00 -21.45
C GLN A 81 -11.67 -12.73 -20.30
N ILE A 82 -11.23 -13.02 -19.06
CA ILE A 82 -12.02 -12.74 -17.85
C ILE A 82 -12.24 -11.24 -17.69
N GLU A 83 -11.19 -10.43 -17.84
CA GLU A 83 -11.30 -8.96 -17.75
C GLU A 83 -12.26 -8.40 -18.80
N GLN A 84 -12.22 -8.90 -20.05
CA GLN A 84 -13.12 -8.47 -21.12
C GLN A 84 -14.60 -8.70 -20.79
N SER A 85 -14.91 -9.68 -19.97
CA SER A 85 -16.29 -9.95 -19.50
C SER A 85 -16.79 -8.90 -18.49
N TYR A 86 -15.90 -8.12 -17.89
CA TYR A 86 -16.27 -7.14 -16.88
C TYR A 86 -16.78 -5.81 -17.48
N PRO A 87 -17.76 -5.16 -16.85
CA PRO A 87 -18.25 -3.86 -17.30
C PRO A 87 -17.15 -2.81 -17.20
N THR A 88 -17.11 -1.89 -18.14
CA THR A 88 -16.19 -0.75 -18.11
C THR A 88 -16.64 0.28 -17.06
N GLN A 89 -15.72 0.75 -16.25
CA GLN A 89 -15.97 1.81 -15.26
C GLN A 89 -16.48 3.08 -15.95
N SER A 90 -17.53 3.68 -15.41
CA SER A 90 -18.08 4.93 -15.91
C SER A 90 -17.06 6.09 -15.79
N ARG A 91 -16.97 6.90 -16.85
CA ARG A 91 -16.17 8.15 -16.86
C ARG A 91 -16.61 9.12 -15.75
N TRP A 92 -17.90 9.19 -15.46
CA TRP A 92 -18.45 9.99 -14.37
C TRP A 92 -17.99 9.50 -13.00
N PHE A 93 -17.90 8.21 -12.80
CA PHE A 93 -17.40 7.66 -11.56
C PHE A 93 -15.93 8.05 -11.34
N PHE A 94 -15.12 7.98 -12.39
CA PHE A 94 -13.72 8.43 -12.33
C PHE A 94 -13.61 9.94 -12.11
N MET A 95 -14.41 10.75 -12.81
CA MET A 95 -14.43 12.21 -12.65
C MET A 95 -14.79 12.62 -11.21
N ARG A 96 -15.81 12.00 -10.61
CA ARG A 96 -16.15 12.24 -9.19
C ARG A 96 -14.98 11.90 -8.25
N ARG A 97 -14.21 10.86 -8.57
CA ARG A 97 -13.01 10.50 -7.82
C ARG A 97 -11.94 11.57 -7.96
N VAL A 98 -11.67 12.04 -9.16
CA VAL A 98 -10.72 13.16 -9.42
C VAL A 98 -11.13 14.40 -8.63
N MET A 99 -12.40 14.82 -8.73
CA MET A 99 -12.90 15.99 -7.99
C MET A 99 -12.77 15.82 -6.47
N LYS A 100 -13.09 14.64 -5.94
CA LYS A 100 -12.93 14.33 -4.51
C LYS A 100 -11.48 14.51 -4.06
N TYR A 101 -10.51 13.96 -4.80
CA TYR A 101 -9.11 14.06 -4.41
C TYR A 101 -8.51 15.44 -4.68
N ALA A 102 -9.00 16.17 -5.69
CA ALA A 102 -8.66 17.58 -5.89
C ALA A 102 -9.13 18.44 -4.69
N MET A 103 -10.36 18.22 -4.23
CA MET A 103 -10.87 18.89 -3.03
C MET A 103 -10.06 18.53 -1.77
N LEU A 104 -9.76 17.24 -1.56
CA LEU A 104 -8.93 16.82 -0.43
C LEU A 104 -7.53 17.44 -0.49
N LYS A 105 -6.93 17.55 -1.69
CA LYS A 105 -5.68 18.24 -1.90
C LYS A 105 -5.77 19.72 -1.56
N SER A 106 -6.84 20.40 -1.96
CA SER A 106 -7.06 21.82 -1.61
C SER A 106 -7.22 22.02 -0.09
N ILE A 107 -7.87 21.10 0.59
CA ILE A 107 -8.00 21.12 2.07
C ILE A 107 -6.66 20.81 2.75
N SER A 108 -5.75 20.09 2.12
CA SER A 108 -4.45 19.72 2.74
C SER A 108 -3.46 20.87 2.89
N TYR A 109 -3.71 22.05 2.31
CA TYR A 109 -2.89 23.22 2.56
C TYR A 109 -3.06 23.73 4.00
N LYS A 110 -1.99 24.31 4.55
CA LYS A 110 -1.88 24.68 5.98
C LYS A 110 -3.09 25.45 6.52
N LEU A 111 -3.52 26.51 5.83
CA LEU A 111 -4.65 27.35 6.29
C LEU A 111 -6.00 26.62 6.26
N PRO A 112 -6.45 26.03 5.11
CA PRO A 112 -7.70 25.29 5.07
C PRO A 112 -7.71 24.10 6.05
N PHE A 113 -6.60 23.40 6.19
CA PHE A 113 -6.48 22.27 7.10
C PHE A 113 -6.62 22.69 8.56
N SER A 114 -5.91 23.74 9.00
CA SER A 114 -5.98 24.26 10.35
C SER A 114 -7.40 24.74 10.70
N THR A 115 -8.07 25.41 9.75
CA THR A 115 -9.47 25.83 9.91
C THR A 115 -10.40 24.63 10.07
N LEU A 116 -10.26 23.61 9.20
CA LEU A 116 -11.05 22.38 9.27
C LEU A 116 -10.87 21.68 10.63
N VAL A 117 -9.63 21.50 11.07
CA VAL A 117 -9.32 20.86 12.36
C VAL A 117 -9.93 21.65 13.51
N SER A 118 -9.82 22.98 13.50
CA SER A 118 -10.40 23.84 14.54
C SER A 118 -11.92 23.71 14.59
N VAL A 119 -12.60 23.75 13.45
CA VAL A 119 -14.05 23.58 13.36
C VAL A 119 -14.48 22.19 13.86
N LEU A 120 -13.81 21.13 13.42
CA LEU A 120 -14.13 19.76 13.86
C LEU A 120 -13.91 19.59 15.36
N LYS A 121 -12.86 20.21 15.93
CA LYS A 121 -12.57 20.20 17.36
C LYS A 121 -13.67 20.90 18.15
N VAL A 122 -14.15 22.06 17.70
CA VAL A 122 -15.28 22.78 18.33
C VAL A 122 -16.56 21.94 18.28
N LEU A 123 -16.76 21.17 17.20
CA LEU A 123 -17.90 20.25 17.04
C LEU A 123 -17.73 18.92 17.79
N GLY A 124 -16.66 18.73 18.55
CA GLY A 124 -16.37 17.49 19.26
C GLY A 124 -16.08 16.29 18.37
N LYS A 125 -15.72 16.53 17.09
CA LYS A 125 -15.45 15.47 16.11
C LYS A 125 -13.95 15.23 15.96
N ASP A 126 -13.59 13.94 15.92
CA ASP A 126 -12.22 13.50 15.66
C ASP A 126 -11.88 13.67 14.17
N TYR A 127 -10.96 14.57 13.86
CA TYR A 127 -10.52 14.85 12.50
C TYR A 127 -9.85 13.65 11.84
N ASP A 128 -9.11 12.82 12.59
CA ASP A 128 -8.47 11.60 12.09
C ASP A 128 -9.49 10.59 11.55
N LYS A 129 -10.57 10.37 12.30
CA LYS A 129 -11.68 9.51 11.87
C LYS A 129 -12.36 10.04 10.62
N TRP A 130 -12.52 11.37 10.55
CA TRP A 130 -13.13 12.02 9.39
C TRP A 130 -12.27 11.87 8.14
N ILE A 131 -10.94 12.13 8.22
CA ILE A 131 -10.01 12.00 7.11
C ILE A 131 -9.90 10.52 6.67
N LYS A 132 -9.71 9.59 7.60
CA LYS A 132 -9.68 8.14 7.31
C LYS A 132 -10.95 7.69 6.59
N GLY A 133 -12.11 8.18 7.02
CA GLY A 133 -13.39 7.93 6.35
C GLY A 133 -13.48 8.52 4.94
N ALA A 134 -12.91 9.71 4.74
CA ALA A 134 -12.90 10.38 3.43
C ALA A 134 -11.96 9.69 2.43
N VAL A 135 -10.81 9.19 2.88
CA VAL A 135 -9.79 8.56 2.00
C VAL A 135 -10.10 7.11 1.69
N ARG A 136 -10.88 6.42 2.51
CA ARG A 136 -11.19 4.99 2.34
C ARG A 136 -11.77 4.69 0.96
N GLY A 137 -11.09 3.78 0.21
CA GLY A 137 -11.38 3.50 -1.20
C GLY A 137 -12.67 2.70 -1.42
N PHE A 138 -12.77 1.53 -0.81
CA PHE A 138 -13.91 0.63 -0.99
C PHE A 138 -14.77 0.58 0.26
N LYS A 139 -16.08 0.77 0.10
CA LYS A 139 -17.05 0.73 1.21
C LYS A 139 -18.16 -0.28 0.91
N GLY A 140 -18.45 -1.14 1.91
CA GLY A 140 -19.67 -1.91 2.02
C GLY A 140 -19.78 -3.18 1.18
N LYS A 141 -20.99 -3.71 1.14
CA LYS A 141 -21.37 -5.05 0.64
C LYS A 141 -21.17 -5.28 -0.86
N LYS A 142 -20.75 -4.27 -1.66
CA LYS A 142 -20.59 -4.36 -3.12
C LYS A 142 -19.13 -4.42 -3.57
N LEU A 143 -18.23 -4.91 -2.73
CA LEU A 143 -16.79 -4.96 -2.99
C LEU A 143 -16.47 -5.63 -4.34
N PHE A 144 -16.91 -6.85 -4.56
CA PHE A 144 -16.64 -7.58 -5.80
C PHE A 144 -17.16 -6.86 -7.06
N ARG A 145 -18.33 -6.21 -6.99
CA ARG A 145 -18.84 -5.42 -8.11
C ARG A 145 -17.98 -4.19 -8.39
N GLN A 146 -17.33 -3.63 -7.38
CA GLN A 146 -16.43 -2.50 -7.54
C GLN A 146 -15.06 -2.91 -8.06
N LEU A 147 -14.59 -4.12 -7.71
CA LEU A 147 -13.32 -4.67 -8.17
C LEU A 147 -13.42 -5.20 -9.61
N ARG A 148 -14.51 -5.91 -9.94
CA ARG A 148 -14.71 -6.53 -11.25
C ARG A 148 -15.19 -5.50 -12.27
N GLN A 149 -14.33 -4.54 -12.60
CA GLN A 149 -14.59 -3.51 -13.60
C GLN A 149 -13.32 -3.23 -14.39
N ARG A 150 -13.47 -3.11 -15.71
CA ARG A 150 -12.40 -2.60 -16.56
C ARG A 150 -12.17 -1.12 -16.30
N PRO A 151 -10.94 -0.64 -16.33
CA PRO A 151 -10.64 0.77 -16.13
C PRO A 151 -11.25 1.63 -17.27
N SER A 152 -11.69 2.83 -16.92
CA SER A 152 -12.18 3.80 -17.90
C SER A 152 -11.02 4.41 -18.69
N ARG A 153 -11.26 4.86 -19.92
CA ARG A 153 -10.24 5.52 -20.76
C ARG A 153 -9.53 6.69 -20.05
N PRO A 154 -10.22 7.62 -19.34
CA PRO A 154 -9.53 8.69 -18.63
C PRO A 154 -8.59 8.18 -17.52
N LEU A 155 -8.95 7.08 -16.84
CA LEU A 155 -8.08 6.46 -15.85
C LEU A 155 -6.83 5.88 -16.50
N LEU A 156 -6.99 5.13 -17.60
CA LEU A 156 -5.86 4.56 -18.36
C LEU A 156 -4.94 5.65 -18.90
N SER A 157 -5.52 6.73 -19.44
CA SER A 157 -4.75 7.88 -19.93
C SER A 157 -3.92 8.53 -18.85
N LEU A 158 -4.51 8.73 -17.66
CA LEU A 158 -3.79 9.27 -16.51
C LEU A 158 -2.71 8.31 -16.02
N LEU A 159 -3.00 7.01 -15.94
CA LEU A 159 -2.05 5.99 -15.52
C LEU A 159 -0.85 5.94 -16.47
N ASN A 160 -1.10 5.87 -17.77
CA ASN A 160 -0.04 5.88 -18.77
C ASN A 160 0.84 7.14 -18.65
N HIS A 161 0.23 8.32 -18.53
CA HIS A 161 0.97 9.56 -18.32
C HIS A 161 1.82 9.53 -17.05
N ARG A 162 1.29 8.99 -15.94
CA ARG A 162 2.01 8.88 -14.67
C ARG A 162 3.22 7.96 -14.77
N ILE A 163 3.08 6.82 -15.45
CA ILE A 163 4.18 5.85 -15.62
C ILE A 163 5.25 6.43 -16.53
N GLN A 164 4.86 7.01 -17.69
CA GLN A 164 5.82 7.61 -18.63
C GLN A 164 6.60 8.80 -18.04
N LYS A 165 6.01 9.51 -17.08
CA LYS A 165 6.63 10.66 -16.40
C LYS A 165 7.21 10.30 -15.05
N PHE A 166 7.19 9.04 -14.66
CA PHE A 166 7.76 8.62 -13.40
C PHE A 166 9.28 8.70 -13.47
N ASP A 167 9.85 9.44 -12.54
CA ASP A 167 11.28 9.58 -12.38
C ASP A 167 11.69 8.94 -11.06
N GLN A 168 12.54 7.93 -11.13
CA GLN A 168 13.02 7.19 -9.96
C GLN A 168 13.82 8.08 -9.00
N HIS A 169 14.51 9.11 -9.51
CA HIS A 169 15.27 10.06 -8.69
C HIS A 169 14.39 10.83 -7.69
N HIS A 170 13.09 10.95 -7.95
CA HIS A 170 12.16 11.52 -6.97
C HIS A 170 12.03 10.68 -5.69
N MET A 171 12.44 9.42 -5.71
CA MET A 171 12.41 8.53 -4.54
C MET A 171 13.68 8.63 -3.69
N GLU A 172 14.80 9.13 -4.25
CA GLU A 172 16.08 9.23 -3.55
C GLU A 172 15.98 10.03 -2.23
N PRO A 173 15.37 11.24 -2.19
CA PRO A 173 15.26 11.97 -0.94
C PRO A 173 14.45 11.26 0.14
N GLN A 174 13.52 10.39 -0.28
CA GLN A 174 12.73 9.57 0.65
C GLN A 174 13.55 8.41 1.18
N ARG A 175 14.34 7.75 0.33
CA ARG A 175 15.28 6.69 0.72
C ARG A 175 16.34 7.23 1.66
N ASP A 176 17.01 8.32 1.30
CA ASP A 176 18.04 8.96 2.13
C ASP A 176 17.53 9.30 3.54
N LYS A 177 16.32 9.83 3.64
CA LYS A 177 15.68 10.11 4.92
C LYS A 177 15.35 8.84 5.71
N GLY A 178 14.87 7.80 5.02
CA GLY A 178 14.58 6.52 5.64
C GLY A 178 15.83 5.85 6.19
N ASP A 179 16.89 5.80 5.38
CA ASP A 179 18.19 5.23 5.75
C ASP A 179 18.82 5.99 6.91
N TRP A 180 18.76 7.33 6.85
CA TRP A 180 19.22 8.18 7.95
C TRP A 180 18.42 7.89 9.24
N LEU A 181 17.09 7.81 9.17
CA LEU A 181 16.27 7.47 10.33
C LEU A 181 16.61 6.09 10.88
N CYS A 182 16.81 5.09 10.03
CA CYS A 182 17.22 3.75 10.45
C CYS A 182 18.54 3.80 11.21
N SER A 183 19.50 4.62 10.78
CA SER A 183 20.80 4.80 11.48
C SER A 183 20.69 5.50 12.84
N GLN A 184 19.61 6.25 13.11
CA GLN A 184 19.40 6.99 14.36
C GLN A 184 18.53 6.21 15.37
N ILE A 185 17.86 5.16 14.96
CA ILE A 185 16.97 4.38 15.84
C ILE A 185 17.80 3.36 16.61
N ASN A 186 17.69 3.38 17.94
CA ASN A 186 18.43 2.50 18.85
C ASN A 186 18.01 1.03 18.67
N SER A 187 18.92 0.12 19.03
CA SER A 187 18.74 -1.34 18.96
C SER A 187 17.50 -1.90 19.68
N ASP A 188 16.92 -1.13 20.62
CA ASP A 188 15.72 -1.53 21.35
C ASP A 188 14.43 -1.44 20.52
N ASN A 189 14.52 -0.77 19.35
CA ASN A 189 13.41 -0.61 18.41
C ASN A 189 13.76 -1.32 17.10
N TYR A 190 12.78 -2.02 16.55
CA TYR A 190 12.93 -2.76 15.31
C TYR A 190 12.16 -2.05 14.19
N ILE A 191 12.79 -1.93 13.01
CA ILE A 191 12.18 -1.40 11.81
C ILE A 191 11.96 -2.55 10.86
N PRO A 192 10.70 -2.96 10.60
CA PRO A 192 10.42 -4.02 9.65
C PRO A 192 10.92 -3.68 8.24
N GLY A 193 11.66 -4.60 7.63
CA GLY A 193 12.15 -4.47 6.27
C GLY A 193 13.57 -3.91 6.13
N THR A 194 14.30 -3.64 7.23
CA THR A 194 15.71 -3.19 7.15
C THR A 194 16.65 -4.20 6.51
N ASP A 195 16.32 -5.50 6.62
CA ASP A 195 17.11 -6.60 6.03
C ASP A 195 16.64 -6.96 4.60
N SER A 196 15.78 -6.15 3.99
CA SER A 196 15.30 -6.39 2.63
C SER A 196 16.34 -6.00 1.57
N LEU A 197 16.18 -6.53 0.34
CA LEU A 197 17.06 -6.23 -0.79
C LEU A 197 17.10 -4.74 -1.13
N SER A 198 15.97 -4.06 -1.01
CA SER A 198 15.84 -2.62 -1.14
C SER A 198 14.61 -2.13 -0.37
N HIS A 199 14.57 -0.82 -0.05
CA HIS A 199 13.46 -0.22 0.66
C HIS A 199 13.16 1.18 0.09
N ASN A 200 11.92 1.43 -0.27
CA ASN A 200 11.52 2.76 -0.76
C ASN A 200 10.82 3.60 0.31
N TYR A 201 10.66 3.07 1.51
CA TYR A 201 10.00 3.73 2.66
C TYR A 201 8.63 4.34 2.30
N TRP A 202 7.81 3.57 1.56
CA TRP A 202 6.43 3.98 1.27
C TRP A 202 5.65 4.33 2.54
N THR A 203 5.93 3.65 3.63
CA THR A 203 5.60 4.03 5.00
C THR A 203 6.76 3.65 5.90
N PHE A 204 6.88 4.34 7.04
CA PHE A 204 7.95 4.09 8.00
C PHE A 204 7.38 3.43 9.27
N PRO A 205 7.35 2.09 9.35
CA PRO A 205 6.92 1.36 10.54
C PRO A 205 8.06 1.26 11.54
N VAL A 206 7.78 1.49 12.82
CA VAL A 206 8.72 1.26 13.92
C VAL A 206 8.03 0.40 14.97
N VAL A 207 8.66 -0.68 15.38
CA VAL A 207 8.18 -1.52 16.48
C VAL A 207 8.70 -0.95 17.79
N VAL A 208 7.81 -0.59 18.68
CA VAL A 208 8.13 0.04 19.98
C VAL A 208 7.47 -0.74 21.11
N PRO A 209 8.09 -0.76 22.32
CA PRO A 209 7.50 -1.45 23.48
C PRO A 209 6.15 -0.88 23.90
N ASP A 210 6.01 0.46 23.90
CA ASP A 210 4.79 1.18 24.28
C ASP A 210 4.36 2.16 23.18
N PRO A 211 3.47 1.71 22.25
CA PRO A 211 2.96 2.55 21.16
C PRO A 211 2.22 3.79 21.59
N GLU A 212 1.43 3.73 22.67
CA GLU A 212 0.63 4.88 23.11
C GLU A 212 1.53 6.03 23.58
N THR A 213 2.51 5.73 24.40
CA THR A 213 3.47 6.73 24.89
C THR A 213 4.31 7.27 23.74
N ALA A 214 4.78 6.41 22.83
CA ALA A 214 5.53 6.83 21.64
C ALA A 214 4.72 7.79 20.76
N ILE A 215 3.48 7.46 20.43
CA ILE A 215 2.58 8.31 19.65
C ILE A 215 2.34 9.65 20.34
N LYS A 216 2.05 9.65 21.66
CA LYS A 216 1.85 10.88 22.42
C LYS A 216 3.08 11.79 22.39
N LYS A 217 4.27 11.23 22.57
CA LYS A 217 5.55 11.96 22.52
C LYS A 217 5.79 12.55 21.13
N LEU A 218 5.68 11.75 20.08
CA LEU A 218 5.88 12.20 18.68
C LEU A 218 4.91 13.32 18.33
N ARG A 219 3.62 13.18 18.62
CA ARG A 219 2.61 14.20 18.36
C ARG A 219 2.86 15.50 19.13
N LYS A 220 3.34 15.42 20.37
CA LYS A 220 3.74 16.59 21.15
C LYS A 220 4.86 17.39 20.48
N HIS A 221 5.76 16.71 19.75
CA HIS A 221 6.86 17.34 19.02
C HIS A 221 6.50 17.68 17.56
N GLY A 222 5.23 17.55 17.17
CA GLY A 222 4.73 17.97 15.85
C GLY A 222 4.83 16.91 14.76
N PHE A 223 5.18 15.68 15.09
CA PHE A 223 5.20 14.56 14.14
C PHE A 223 3.83 13.89 14.07
N ASP A 224 3.41 13.51 12.87
CA ASP A 224 2.21 12.67 12.69
C ASP A 224 2.59 11.21 12.91
N ALA A 225 2.08 10.63 13.98
CA ALA A 225 2.32 9.25 14.31
C ALA A 225 1.02 8.54 14.70
N GLY A 226 0.92 7.26 14.35
CA GLY A 226 -0.27 6.49 14.69
C GLY A 226 -0.14 5.00 14.43
N GLN A 227 -1.10 4.23 14.94
CA GLN A 227 -1.28 2.83 14.59
C GLN A 227 -2.29 2.71 13.44
N ARG A 228 -2.07 1.76 12.53
CA ARG A 228 -2.98 1.49 11.42
C ARG A 228 -3.90 0.32 11.76
N GLY A 229 -5.18 0.58 11.94
CA GLY A 229 -6.20 -0.45 12.17
C GLY A 229 -6.62 -1.23 10.92
N SER A 230 -5.90 -1.12 9.80
CA SER A 230 -6.21 -1.84 8.56
C SER A 230 -5.33 -3.09 8.35
N MET A 231 -4.30 -3.26 9.15
CA MET A 231 -3.52 -4.49 9.16
C MET A 231 -4.27 -5.54 9.99
N VAL A 232 -4.36 -6.75 9.45
CA VAL A 232 -5.05 -7.87 10.09
C VAL A 232 -4.11 -9.06 10.07
N VAL A 233 -4.01 -9.74 11.19
CA VAL A 233 -3.31 -11.02 11.27
C VAL A 233 -4.21 -12.09 10.67
N VAL A 234 -3.62 -13.02 9.92
CA VAL A 234 -4.35 -14.17 9.39
C VAL A 234 -4.86 -15.00 10.57
N PRO A 235 -6.17 -15.30 10.63
CA PRO A 235 -6.69 -16.12 11.73
C PRO A 235 -6.12 -17.53 11.67
N THR A 236 -5.83 -18.08 12.84
CA THR A 236 -5.41 -19.48 12.99
C THR A 236 -6.50 -20.41 12.47
N PRO A 237 -6.19 -21.39 11.62
CA PRO A 237 -7.16 -22.42 11.23
C PRO A 237 -7.62 -23.20 12.46
N GLU A 238 -8.94 -23.48 12.55
CA GLU A 238 -9.53 -24.17 13.72
C GLU A 238 -8.96 -25.59 13.92
N ASP A 239 -8.62 -26.25 12.82
CA ASP A 239 -8.07 -27.62 12.79
C ASP A 239 -6.54 -27.67 12.95
N ARG A 240 -5.86 -26.53 12.98
CA ARG A 240 -4.40 -26.43 13.02
C ARG A 240 -3.90 -25.32 13.96
N PRO A 241 -4.10 -25.45 15.27
CA PRO A 241 -3.75 -24.42 16.25
C PRO A 241 -2.23 -24.14 16.34
N GLU A 242 -1.38 -25.08 15.90
CA GLU A 242 0.07 -24.91 15.83
C GLU A 242 0.50 -23.85 14.81
N LEU A 243 -0.37 -23.48 13.87
CA LEU A 243 -0.12 -22.43 12.88
C LEU A 243 -0.48 -21.02 13.37
N ASN A 244 -0.70 -20.85 14.67
CA ASN A 244 -0.99 -19.53 15.22
C ASN A 244 0.14 -18.53 14.92
N PRO A 245 -0.14 -17.38 14.25
CA PRO A 245 0.86 -16.41 13.83
C PRO A 245 1.27 -15.47 14.97
N THR A 246 1.76 -16.03 16.08
CA THR A 246 2.11 -15.30 17.32
C THR A 246 3.06 -14.13 17.10
N HIS A 247 4.05 -14.28 16.21
CA HIS A 247 4.98 -13.20 15.86
C HIS A 247 4.28 -12.03 15.16
N ALA A 248 3.38 -12.32 14.21
CA ALA A 248 2.62 -11.29 13.50
C ALA A 248 1.66 -10.55 14.44
N GLU A 249 1.02 -11.27 15.38
CA GLU A 249 0.17 -10.66 16.40
C GLU A 249 0.96 -9.71 17.32
N GLN A 250 2.13 -10.15 17.79
CA GLN A 250 2.99 -9.33 18.63
C GLN A 250 3.49 -8.08 17.88
N LEU A 251 3.89 -8.23 16.62
CA LEU A 251 4.35 -7.11 15.79
C LEU A 251 3.25 -6.09 15.55
N ILE A 252 2.07 -6.52 15.11
CA ILE A 252 0.97 -5.62 14.73
C ILE A 252 0.56 -4.70 15.89
N ASN A 253 0.57 -5.23 17.11
CA ASN A 253 0.19 -4.48 18.30
C ASN A 253 1.26 -3.46 18.74
N LYS A 254 2.51 -3.61 18.29
CA LYS A 254 3.65 -2.76 18.66
C LYS A 254 4.09 -1.81 17.54
N ILE A 255 3.57 -1.94 16.35
CA ILE A 255 3.94 -1.06 15.23
C ILE A 255 3.32 0.32 15.38
N VAL A 256 4.17 1.33 15.28
CA VAL A 256 3.82 2.75 15.11
C VAL A 256 4.31 3.19 13.74
N PHE A 257 3.48 3.91 13.00
CA PHE A 257 3.84 4.54 11.74
C PHE A 257 4.14 6.01 11.97
N ILE A 258 5.25 6.45 11.40
CA ILE A 258 5.77 7.82 11.50
C ILE A 258 5.75 8.47 10.12
#